data_33ea9ce8b53f2adcc982918e2c2e083e
#
_entry.id   33ea9ce8b53f2adcc982918e2c2e083e
#
_cell.length_a   1.000
_cell.length_b   1.000
_cell.length_c   1.000
_cell.angle_alpha   90.00
_cell.angle_beta   90.00
_cell.angle_gamma   90.00
#
_symmetry.space_group_name_H-M   'P 1'
#
loop_
_entity.id
_entity.type
_entity.pdbx_description
1 polymer ?
#
loop_
_entity_poly.entity_id
_entity_poly.type
_entity_poly.pdbx_seq_one_letter_code
_entity_poly.pdbx_strand_id
1 'polypeptide(L)'
;MRDFDPASLLGKREDERLEFKDAEVLRRPARVAREVVGFLNGKGGDLWIGVQEDGEGRAVTTVPIADVERARIALRDHLIEAIEPKFQPDEVAITEEGGLLHLAVKRGGNPPYAQRDGGRHFCIRVDNRLREMDRTELRDAFRRADEPAELMRKVETAKKELRDEPNQSGLYVSLKPVPALNLDFFDEAVWREVQTWLTDPRATGNRHAGFKFSHGYAVPQRRDSLVLHGQVSDYKRTVLDDTGRISFWVKADGLRRMESAQSIIEPYALLEYPVSIMRLMATILARFGQGAEQVAGVLSLAGIRGWILRPGSPKEPMRAWQKPRPFDESVLDVERVFPADELAQNPDRCGLSFVRGIYARFDFDADAIPGEFDQLQGRLLLD
;
A
#
# COMPACT_ATOMS: atom_id res chain seq x y z
N MET A 1 4.02 23.93 29.96
CA MET A 1 4.78 24.30 28.77
C MET A 1 6.00 25.04 29.28
N ARG A 2 7.21 24.65 28.93
CA ARG A 2 8.39 25.49 29.27
C ARG A 2 8.38 26.66 28.31
N ASP A 3 8.43 27.89 28.84
CA ASP A 3 8.56 29.08 28.00
C ASP A 3 9.86 28.98 27.18
N PHE A 4 9.73 29.18 25.88
CA PHE A 4 10.89 29.18 24.99
C PHE A 4 11.75 30.42 25.30
N ASP A 5 13.04 30.20 25.51
CA ASP A 5 14.02 31.30 25.70
C ASP A 5 14.70 31.64 24.38
N PRO A 6 14.44 32.83 23.79
CA PRO A 6 15.09 33.27 22.57
C PRO A 6 16.63 33.27 22.64
N ALA A 7 17.19 33.45 23.83
CA ALA A 7 18.64 33.41 24.03
C ALA A 7 19.25 32.04 23.68
N SER A 8 18.45 31.00 23.70
CA SER A 8 18.89 29.65 23.30
C SER A 8 19.27 29.52 21.83
N LEU A 9 18.91 30.47 20.97
CA LEU A 9 19.30 30.52 19.58
C LEU A 9 20.69 31.14 19.37
N LEU A 10 21.13 32.01 20.28
CA LEU A 10 22.41 32.72 20.14
C LEU A 10 23.59 31.77 20.03
N GLY A 11 24.48 32.07 19.11
CA GLY A 11 25.64 31.25 18.79
C GLY A 11 25.37 30.04 17.89
N LYS A 12 24.11 29.66 17.64
CA LYS A 12 23.79 28.62 16.64
C LYS A 12 24.11 29.14 15.25
N ARG A 13 24.49 28.22 14.36
CA ARG A 13 24.84 28.52 12.98
C ARG A 13 23.77 27.93 12.05
N GLU A 14 23.47 28.69 11.01
CA GLU A 14 22.64 28.18 9.90
C GLU A 14 23.22 26.92 9.27
N ASP A 15 22.34 26.00 8.91
CA ASP A 15 22.69 24.79 8.21
C ASP A 15 21.56 24.38 7.22
N GLU A 16 21.55 23.14 6.76
CA GLU A 16 20.55 22.64 5.84
C GLU A 16 19.13 22.65 6.42
N ARG A 17 19.00 22.67 7.76
CA ARG A 17 17.71 22.58 8.47
C ARG A 17 17.42 23.77 9.38
N LEU A 18 18.31 24.75 9.44
CA LEU A 18 18.14 25.93 10.30
C LEU A 18 18.46 27.19 9.53
N GLU A 19 17.54 28.16 9.58
CA GLU A 19 17.68 29.45 8.93
C GLU A 19 17.27 30.57 9.86
N PHE A 20 17.97 31.69 9.81
CA PHE A 20 17.67 32.90 10.55
C PHE A 20 17.35 34.06 9.62
N LYS A 21 16.34 34.86 10.01
CA LYS A 21 16.01 36.10 9.27
C LYS A 21 15.71 37.23 10.24
N ASP A 22 16.20 38.38 9.92
CA ASP A 22 15.79 39.62 10.59
C ASP A 22 14.28 39.88 10.41
N ALA A 23 13.65 40.55 11.38
CA ALA A 23 12.23 40.90 11.32
C ALA A 23 11.85 41.74 10.09
N GLU A 24 12.83 42.49 9.49
CA GLU A 24 12.58 43.25 8.27
C GLU A 24 12.20 42.37 7.06
N VAL A 25 12.50 41.08 7.07
CA VAL A 25 12.10 40.16 6.00
C VAL A 25 10.58 40.14 5.84
N LEU A 26 9.80 40.39 6.90
CA LEU A 26 8.35 40.46 6.87
C LEU A 26 7.78 41.54 5.93
N ARG A 27 8.58 42.55 5.62
CA ARG A 27 8.27 43.54 4.56
C ARG A 27 8.38 42.98 3.16
N ARG A 28 9.03 41.81 3.02
CA ARG A 28 9.24 41.08 1.76
C ARG A 28 8.90 39.62 1.92
N PRO A 29 7.63 39.29 2.17
CA PRO A 29 7.21 37.93 2.54
C PRO A 29 7.52 36.91 1.43
N ALA A 30 7.68 37.34 0.19
CA ALA A 30 8.14 36.50 -0.92
C ALA A 30 9.51 35.85 -0.65
N ARG A 31 10.42 36.52 0.11
CA ARG A 31 11.67 35.90 0.51
C ARG A 31 11.48 34.77 1.50
N VAL A 32 10.56 34.94 2.43
CA VAL A 32 10.19 33.88 3.38
C VAL A 32 9.57 32.68 2.63
N ALA A 33 8.66 32.95 1.69
CA ALA A 33 8.06 31.90 0.87
C ALA A 33 9.11 31.10 0.09
N ARG A 34 10.18 31.75 -0.36
CA ARG A 34 11.28 31.11 -1.08
C ARG A 34 12.10 30.17 -0.18
N GLU A 35 12.36 30.57 1.07
CA GLU A 35 13.00 29.68 2.07
C GLU A 35 12.12 28.48 2.42
N VAL A 36 10.81 28.72 2.65
CA VAL A 36 9.85 27.66 2.93
C VAL A 36 9.79 26.66 1.77
N VAL A 37 9.77 27.12 0.51
CA VAL A 37 9.85 26.25 -0.66
C VAL A 37 11.15 25.44 -0.67
N GLY A 38 12.26 26.05 -0.30
CA GLY A 38 13.54 25.36 -0.18
C GLY A 38 13.53 24.22 0.83
N PHE A 39 12.89 24.41 1.97
CA PHE A 39 12.70 23.36 2.98
C PHE A 39 11.71 22.30 2.54
N LEU A 40 10.56 22.67 1.94
CA LEU A 40 9.57 21.72 1.42
C LEU A 40 10.16 20.78 0.36
N ASN A 41 10.99 21.29 -0.52
CA ASN A 41 11.68 20.51 -1.56
C ASN A 41 12.91 19.75 -1.05
N GLY A 42 13.46 20.17 0.09
CA GLY A 42 14.65 19.61 0.73
C GLY A 42 14.34 18.57 1.80
N LYS A 43 14.95 18.77 2.97
CA LYS A 43 14.82 17.86 4.13
C LYS A 43 13.89 18.39 5.23
N GLY A 44 13.19 19.49 4.98
CA GLY A 44 12.50 20.25 6.03
C GLY A 44 13.49 21.04 6.88
N GLY A 45 12.99 21.75 7.89
CA GLY A 45 13.82 22.53 8.82
C GLY A 45 13.04 23.61 9.55
N ASP A 46 13.77 24.45 10.24
CA ASP A 46 13.28 25.51 11.10
C ASP A 46 13.74 26.87 10.59
N LEU A 47 12.81 27.80 10.41
CA LEU A 47 13.09 29.18 10.05
C LEU A 47 12.65 30.09 11.20
N TRP A 48 13.59 30.87 11.73
CA TRP A 48 13.34 31.83 12.80
C TRP A 48 13.40 33.26 12.26
N ILE A 49 12.34 34.02 12.48
CA ILE A 49 12.26 35.45 12.09
C ILE A 49 12.28 36.31 13.34
N GLY A 50 13.09 37.34 13.31
CA GLY A 50 13.46 38.20 14.44
C GLY A 50 14.83 37.86 15.01
N VAL A 51 15.65 37.10 14.26
CA VAL A 51 17.03 36.75 14.61
C VAL A 51 17.97 37.42 13.63
N GLN A 52 18.95 38.14 14.14
CA GLN A 52 20.04 38.70 13.34
C GLN A 52 21.24 37.76 13.36
N GLU A 53 21.82 37.57 12.21
CA GLU A 53 23.02 36.77 11.99
C GLU A 53 24.25 37.63 11.73
N ASP A 54 25.45 37.09 11.93
CA ASP A 54 26.70 37.64 11.43
C ASP A 54 26.91 37.27 9.96
N GLY A 55 28.01 37.71 9.38
CA GLY A 55 28.36 37.41 7.98
C GLY A 55 28.70 35.91 7.73
N GLU A 56 28.72 35.08 8.78
CA GLU A 56 28.97 33.63 8.72
C GLU A 56 27.73 32.78 8.99
N GLY A 57 26.54 33.40 9.11
CA GLY A 57 25.27 32.72 9.40
C GLY A 57 25.10 32.28 10.87
N ARG A 58 25.75 32.99 11.81
CA ARG A 58 25.64 32.70 13.23
C ARG A 58 24.69 33.69 13.89
N ALA A 59 23.71 33.22 14.64
CA ALA A 59 22.78 34.06 15.40
C ALA A 59 23.54 34.90 16.46
N VAL A 60 23.45 36.21 16.37
CA VAL A 60 24.14 37.14 17.28
C VAL A 60 23.20 37.91 18.20
N THR A 61 21.98 38.19 17.77
CA THR A 61 20.97 38.85 18.60
C THR A 61 19.55 38.51 18.18
N THR A 62 18.61 38.61 19.09
CA THR A 62 17.18 38.45 18.81
C THR A 62 16.47 39.80 18.99
N VAL A 63 15.57 40.11 18.06
CA VAL A 63 14.78 41.34 18.05
C VAL A 63 13.32 40.97 17.99
N PRO A 64 12.56 41.12 19.09
CA PRO A 64 11.14 40.81 19.12
C PRO A 64 10.36 41.60 18.07
N ILE A 65 9.36 40.89 17.46
CA ILE A 65 8.48 41.49 16.46
C ILE A 65 7.34 42.24 17.19
N ALA A 66 7.12 43.53 16.86
CA ALA A 66 6.26 44.42 17.58
C ALA A 66 4.78 43.97 17.65
N ASP A 67 4.27 43.36 16.57
CA ASP A 67 2.90 42.78 16.49
C ASP A 67 3.04 41.38 15.85
N VAL A 68 3.55 40.46 16.64
CA VAL A 68 3.91 39.11 16.20
C VAL A 68 2.70 38.33 15.71
N GLU A 69 1.53 38.47 16.37
CA GLU A 69 0.34 37.72 15.96
C GLU A 69 -0.21 38.20 14.62
N ARG A 70 -0.24 39.52 14.39
CA ARG A 70 -0.62 40.08 13.09
C ARG A 70 0.35 39.66 12.00
N ALA A 71 1.66 39.66 12.31
CA ALA A 71 2.69 39.22 11.39
C ALA A 71 2.53 37.74 11.05
N ARG A 72 2.22 36.90 12.03
CA ARG A 72 1.97 35.46 11.86
C ARG A 72 0.82 35.19 10.90
N ILE A 73 -0.31 35.89 11.10
CA ILE A 73 -1.50 35.73 10.23
C ILE A 73 -1.18 36.18 8.81
N ALA A 74 -0.62 37.38 8.65
CA ALA A 74 -0.28 37.93 7.33
C ALA A 74 0.72 37.04 6.56
N LEU A 75 1.72 36.52 7.27
CA LEU A 75 2.69 35.61 6.67
C LEU A 75 2.06 34.30 6.24
N ARG A 76 1.21 33.70 7.07
CA ARG A 76 0.47 32.47 6.75
C ARG A 76 -0.36 32.63 5.47
N ASP A 77 -1.13 33.68 5.40
CA ASP A 77 -1.99 33.97 4.24
C ASP A 77 -1.15 34.13 2.98
N HIS A 78 -0.04 34.87 3.09
CA HIS A 78 0.89 35.02 1.96
C HIS A 78 1.50 33.70 1.51
N LEU A 79 1.96 32.84 2.43
CA LEU A 79 2.53 31.54 2.08
C LEU A 79 1.52 30.64 1.37
N ILE A 80 0.25 30.64 1.84
CA ILE A 80 -0.83 29.89 1.20
C ILE A 80 -1.07 30.38 -0.25
N GLU A 81 -0.96 31.68 -0.50
CA GLU A 81 -1.14 32.23 -1.85
C GLU A 81 0.08 32.03 -2.75
N ALA A 82 1.28 32.21 -2.19
CA ALA A 82 2.53 32.28 -2.95
C ALA A 82 3.14 30.91 -3.29
N ILE A 83 2.75 29.82 -2.60
CA ILE A 83 3.35 28.48 -2.80
C ILE A 83 2.41 27.57 -3.60
N GLU A 84 2.97 26.85 -4.57
CA GLU A 84 2.28 25.89 -5.45
C GLU A 84 3.16 24.62 -5.62
N PRO A 85 2.58 23.36 -5.55
CA PRO A 85 1.21 23.06 -5.11
C PRO A 85 0.95 23.55 -3.69
N LYS A 86 -0.31 23.58 -3.25
CA LYS A 86 -0.63 23.93 -1.86
C LYS A 86 -0.05 22.90 -0.92
N PHE A 87 0.64 23.37 0.10
CA PHE A 87 1.15 22.51 1.18
C PHE A 87 0.03 22.16 2.17
N GLN A 88 0.17 21.04 2.86
CA GLN A 88 -0.77 20.63 3.89
C GLN A 88 -0.54 21.44 5.20
N PRO A 89 -1.59 21.66 6.02
CA PRO A 89 -1.47 22.44 7.25
C PRO A 89 -0.43 21.93 8.25
N ASP A 90 -0.13 20.63 8.20
CA ASP A 90 0.87 20.00 9.07
C ASP A 90 2.29 20.02 8.48
N GLU A 91 2.46 20.43 7.23
CA GLU A 91 3.78 20.57 6.58
C GLU A 91 4.47 21.88 6.96
N VAL A 92 3.70 22.95 7.25
CA VAL A 92 4.23 24.25 7.65
C VAL A 92 3.47 24.76 8.87
N ALA A 93 4.08 24.66 10.03
CA ALA A 93 3.56 25.22 11.28
C ALA A 93 4.24 26.58 11.54
N ILE A 94 3.44 27.59 11.88
CA ILE A 94 3.92 28.93 12.25
C ILE A 94 3.48 29.22 13.67
N THR A 95 4.43 29.33 14.59
CA THR A 95 4.21 29.62 16.01
C THR A 95 4.88 30.91 16.42
N GLU A 96 4.37 31.53 17.48
CA GLU A 96 5.03 32.61 18.17
C GLU A 96 5.76 32.06 19.37
N GLU A 97 7.04 32.39 19.49
CA GLU A 97 7.90 31.90 20.57
C GLU A 97 8.84 33.03 21.06
N GLY A 98 8.55 33.56 22.26
CA GLY A 98 9.35 34.61 22.87
C GLY A 98 9.40 35.93 22.08
N GLY A 99 8.32 36.27 21.38
CA GLY A 99 8.23 37.47 20.54
C GLY A 99 8.84 37.30 19.14
N LEU A 100 9.29 36.11 18.80
CA LEU A 100 9.81 35.73 17.47
C LEU A 100 8.74 34.91 16.71
N LEU A 101 8.89 34.80 15.37
CA LEU A 101 8.15 33.81 14.61
C LEU A 101 9.04 32.59 14.32
N HIS A 102 8.54 31.42 14.64
CA HIS A 102 9.12 30.13 14.30
C HIS A 102 8.27 29.43 13.25
N LEU A 103 8.88 29.09 12.13
CA LEU A 103 8.31 28.27 11.08
C LEU A 103 8.97 26.89 11.12
N ALA A 104 8.23 25.88 11.59
CA ALA A 104 8.66 24.50 11.48
C ALA A 104 8.13 23.92 10.16
N VAL A 105 9.03 23.61 9.24
CA VAL A 105 8.70 23.12 7.89
C VAL A 105 9.12 21.67 7.76
N LYS A 106 8.17 20.77 7.48
CA LYS A 106 8.47 19.39 7.12
C LYS A 106 8.90 19.30 5.66
N ARG A 107 9.52 18.20 5.29
CA ARG A 107 9.67 17.86 3.88
C ARG A 107 8.27 17.70 3.27
N GLY A 108 8.00 18.37 2.17
CA GLY A 108 6.70 18.35 1.52
C GLY A 108 6.35 17.00 0.89
N GLY A 109 5.07 16.62 0.97
CA GLY A 109 4.56 15.36 0.47
C GLY A 109 4.32 15.34 -1.05
N ASN A 110 4.25 16.52 -1.70
CA ASN A 110 3.94 16.63 -3.13
C ASN A 110 4.93 17.56 -3.89
N PRO A 111 6.25 17.26 -3.89
CA PRO A 111 7.25 18.06 -4.60
C PRO A 111 7.11 17.93 -6.12
N PRO A 112 7.62 18.89 -6.94
CA PRO A 112 8.31 20.07 -6.49
C PRO A 112 7.37 21.23 -6.14
N TYR A 113 7.64 21.88 -5.03
CA TYR A 113 6.98 23.13 -4.67
C TYR A 113 7.68 24.29 -5.37
N ALA A 114 6.90 25.28 -5.77
CA ALA A 114 7.38 26.52 -6.37
C ALA A 114 6.84 27.74 -5.64
N GLN A 115 7.67 28.78 -5.52
CA GLN A 115 7.19 30.11 -5.18
C GLN A 115 6.71 30.82 -6.44
N ARG A 116 5.54 31.47 -6.33
CA ARG A 116 4.94 32.28 -7.40
C ARG A 116 5.24 33.76 -7.13
N ASP A 117 6.24 34.28 -7.82
CA ASP A 117 6.60 35.72 -7.76
C ASP A 117 7.21 36.11 -9.10
N GLY A 118 6.40 36.67 -10.01
CA GLY A 118 6.83 36.98 -11.38
C GLY A 118 7.15 35.76 -12.25
N GLY A 119 7.02 34.56 -11.70
CA GLY A 119 7.28 33.27 -12.34
C GLY A 119 7.07 32.12 -11.34
N ARG A 120 7.58 30.95 -11.70
CA ARG A 120 7.66 29.78 -10.79
C ARG A 120 9.12 29.53 -10.44
N HIS A 121 9.47 29.72 -9.17
CA HIS A 121 10.81 29.51 -8.65
C HIS A 121 10.85 28.23 -7.82
N PHE A 122 11.45 27.19 -8.36
CA PHE A 122 11.65 25.90 -7.70
C PHE A 122 12.98 25.92 -6.94
N CYS A 123 12.92 26.25 -5.68
CA CYS A 123 14.12 26.34 -4.84
C CYS A 123 14.31 25.06 -4.03
N ILE A 124 15.55 24.73 -3.74
CA ILE A 124 15.96 23.67 -2.81
C ILE A 124 17.05 24.20 -1.89
N ARG A 125 17.03 23.75 -0.63
CA ARG A 125 18.09 24.04 0.30
C ARG A 125 19.10 22.91 0.33
N VAL A 126 20.36 23.25 0.10
CA VAL A 126 21.48 22.31 0.11
C VAL A 126 22.57 22.94 0.98
N ASP A 127 23.01 22.23 2.01
CA ASP A 127 23.84 22.76 3.08
C ASP A 127 23.19 24.00 3.72
N ASN A 128 23.87 25.14 3.74
CA ASN A 128 23.34 26.42 4.24
C ASN A 128 22.88 27.37 3.11
N ARG A 129 22.67 26.88 1.89
CA ARG A 129 22.35 27.72 0.73
C ARG A 129 21.05 27.37 0.09
N LEU A 130 20.23 28.38 -0.16
CA LEU A 130 19.07 28.30 -1.01
C LEU A 130 19.50 28.51 -2.47
N ARG A 131 19.14 27.57 -3.36
CA ARG A 131 19.37 27.72 -4.80
C ARG A 131 18.17 27.19 -5.60
N GLU A 132 18.10 27.54 -6.85
CA GLU A 132 17.14 26.93 -7.76
C GLU A 132 17.52 25.48 -8.06
N MET A 133 16.50 24.65 -8.21
CA MET A 133 16.66 23.25 -8.63
C MET A 133 17.12 23.20 -10.08
N ASP A 134 18.03 22.31 -10.37
CA ASP A 134 18.42 22.05 -11.76
C ASP A 134 17.37 21.17 -12.49
N ARG A 135 17.57 21.00 -13.80
CA ARG A 135 16.65 20.25 -14.64
C ARG A 135 16.50 18.79 -14.21
N THR A 136 17.55 18.17 -13.69
CA THR A 136 17.53 16.77 -13.24
C THR A 136 16.75 16.65 -11.94
N GLU A 137 17.03 17.53 -10.98
CA GLU A 137 16.31 17.59 -9.70
C GLU A 137 14.82 17.86 -9.89
N LEU A 138 14.45 18.76 -10.79
CA LEU A 138 13.05 19.04 -11.13
C LEU A 138 12.37 17.80 -11.72
N ARG A 139 13.00 17.14 -12.70
CA ARG A 139 12.45 15.92 -13.30
C ARG A 139 12.24 14.83 -12.26
N ASP A 140 13.22 14.63 -11.37
CA ASP A 140 13.14 13.60 -10.33
C ASP A 140 12.11 13.95 -9.25
N ALA A 141 11.90 15.23 -8.95
CA ALA A 141 10.86 15.67 -8.04
C ALA A 141 9.46 15.48 -8.64
N PHE A 142 9.24 15.84 -9.91
CA PHE A 142 7.98 15.57 -10.60
C PHE A 142 7.67 14.07 -10.69
N ARG A 143 8.68 13.26 -11.05
CA ARG A 143 8.50 11.80 -11.09
C ARG A 143 8.04 11.24 -9.75
N ARG A 144 8.67 11.67 -8.63
CA ARG A 144 8.25 11.23 -7.29
C ARG A 144 6.83 11.65 -6.92
N ALA A 145 6.38 12.82 -7.38
CA ALA A 145 5.00 13.27 -7.17
C ALA A 145 3.99 12.40 -7.91
N ASP A 146 4.35 11.94 -9.10
CA ASP A 146 3.48 11.13 -9.97
C ASP A 146 3.49 9.63 -9.60
N GLU A 147 4.54 9.13 -8.93
CA GLU A 147 4.71 7.73 -8.54
C GLU A 147 3.48 7.12 -7.86
N PRO A 148 2.83 7.76 -6.85
CA PRO A 148 1.66 7.19 -6.20
C PRO A 148 0.46 7.05 -7.15
N ALA A 149 0.21 8.05 -8.00
CA ALA A 149 -0.88 8.03 -8.96
C ALA A 149 -0.63 6.98 -10.05
N GLU A 150 0.61 6.84 -10.49
CA GLU A 150 1.02 5.82 -11.46
C GLU A 150 0.89 4.41 -10.88
N LEU A 151 1.31 4.21 -9.64
CA LEU A 151 1.14 2.95 -8.93
C LEU A 151 -0.34 2.56 -8.84
N MET A 152 -1.21 3.50 -8.42
CA MET A 152 -2.66 3.27 -8.36
C MET A 152 -3.23 2.90 -9.72
N ARG A 153 -2.83 3.57 -10.79
CA ARG A 153 -3.26 3.24 -12.15
C ARG A 153 -2.83 1.84 -12.58
N LYS A 154 -1.58 1.44 -12.25
CA LYS A 154 -1.07 0.09 -12.50
C LYS A 154 -1.86 -0.96 -11.72
N VAL A 155 -2.21 -0.68 -10.46
CA VAL A 155 -3.05 -1.55 -9.62
C VAL A 155 -4.44 -1.72 -10.23
N GLU A 156 -5.11 -0.65 -10.65
CA GLU A 156 -6.43 -0.76 -11.29
C GLU A 156 -6.38 -1.52 -12.62
N THR A 157 -5.32 -1.33 -13.40
CA THR A 157 -5.08 -2.12 -14.62
C THR A 157 -4.92 -3.61 -14.28
N ALA A 158 -4.11 -3.93 -13.27
CA ALA A 158 -3.92 -5.30 -12.82
C ALA A 158 -5.23 -5.96 -12.36
N LYS A 159 -6.06 -5.25 -11.57
CA LYS A 159 -7.38 -5.75 -11.17
C LYS A 159 -8.27 -6.04 -12.37
N LYS A 160 -8.30 -5.14 -13.36
CA LYS A 160 -9.09 -5.35 -14.58
C LYS A 160 -8.66 -6.62 -15.30
N GLU A 161 -7.36 -6.83 -15.49
CA GLU A 161 -6.82 -8.04 -16.11
C GLU A 161 -7.16 -9.32 -15.35
N LEU A 162 -7.27 -9.24 -14.01
CA LEU A 162 -7.62 -10.39 -13.17
C LEU A 162 -9.12 -10.73 -13.23
N ARG A 163 -9.99 -9.76 -13.51
CA ARG A 163 -11.45 -9.98 -13.67
C ARG A 163 -11.80 -10.70 -14.97
N ASP A 164 -11.03 -10.51 -16.01
CA ASP A 164 -11.36 -11.00 -17.37
C ASP A 164 -11.14 -12.53 -17.52
N GLU A 165 -10.77 -13.24 -16.43
CA GLU A 165 -10.33 -14.63 -16.55
C GLU A 165 -11.43 -15.70 -16.69
N PRO A 166 -12.57 -15.73 -15.98
CA PRO A 166 -13.30 -16.99 -15.97
C PRO A 166 -14.69 -17.03 -16.60
N ASN A 167 -14.84 -17.98 -17.51
CA ASN A 167 -16.13 -18.41 -18.03
C ASN A 167 -16.66 -19.72 -17.42
N GLN A 168 -16.07 -20.23 -16.35
CA GLN A 168 -16.44 -21.53 -15.78
C GLN A 168 -16.98 -21.38 -14.36
N SER A 169 -17.91 -22.25 -13.98
CA SER A 169 -18.44 -22.30 -12.61
C SER A 169 -17.38 -22.80 -11.62
N GLY A 170 -17.13 -22.04 -10.54
CA GLY A 170 -16.14 -22.40 -9.53
C GLY A 170 -15.65 -21.23 -8.69
N LEU A 171 -14.61 -21.49 -7.90
CA LEU A 171 -13.83 -20.51 -7.17
C LEU A 171 -12.57 -20.17 -7.96
N TYR A 172 -12.37 -18.89 -8.14
CA TYR A 172 -11.14 -18.32 -8.69
C TYR A 172 -10.43 -17.49 -7.64
N VAL A 173 -9.12 -17.62 -7.56
CA VAL A 173 -8.27 -16.72 -6.78
C VAL A 173 -7.12 -16.29 -7.68
N SER A 174 -7.09 -15.05 -8.05
CA SER A 174 -6.06 -14.49 -8.93
C SER A 174 -5.32 -13.36 -8.25
N LEU A 175 -3.99 -13.42 -8.28
CA LEU A 175 -3.08 -12.44 -7.65
C LEU A 175 -2.07 -11.95 -8.69
N LYS A 176 -1.77 -10.66 -8.67
CA LYS A 176 -0.74 -10.06 -9.56
C LYS A 176 0.10 -9.04 -8.79
N PRO A 177 1.42 -9.23 -8.69
CA PRO A 177 2.34 -8.22 -8.16
C PRO A 177 2.36 -6.96 -9.02
N VAL A 178 2.50 -5.79 -8.37
CA VAL A 178 2.60 -4.49 -9.02
C VAL A 178 3.72 -3.68 -8.36
N PRO A 179 4.78 -3.31 -9.07
CA PRO A 179 5.14 -3.76 -10.40
C PRO A 179 5.23 -5.28 -10.56
N ALA A 180 5.09 -5.76 -11.80
CA ALA A 180 5.23 -7.18 -12.13
C ALA A 180 6.65 -7.67 -11.80
N LEU A 181 6.76 -8.93 -11.41
CA LEU A 181 8.04 -9.61 -11.20
C LEU A 181 8.66 -10.00 -12.55
N ASN A 182 9.87 -10.53 -12.50
CA ASN A 182 10.53 -11.15 -13.63
C ASN A 182 11.06 -12.53 -13.20
N LEU A 183 10.27 -13.57 -13.44
CA LEU A 183 10.62 -14.95 -13.13
C LEU A 183 11.25 -15.56 -14.37
N ASP A 184 12.57 -15.73 -14.38
CA ASP A 184 13.26 -16.40 -15.49
C ASP A 184 13.10 -17.92 -15.39
N PHE A 185 12.05 -18.45 -16.01
CA PHE A 185 11.80 -19.88 -16.06
C PHE A 185 12.76 -20.65 -16.99
N PHE A 186 13.62 -19.97 -17.74
CA PHE A 186 14.71 -20.61 -18.48
C PHE A 186 15.90 -20.94 -17.58
N ASP A 187 16.02 -20.26 -16.42
CA ASP A 187 16.94 -20.66 -15.36
C ASP A 187 16.43 -21.96 -14.72
N GLU A 188 17.25 -23.01 -14.82
CA GLU A 188 16.88 -24.34 -14.32
C GLU A 188 16.71 -24.36 -12.79
N ALA A 189 17.44 -23.53 -12.05
CA ALA A 189 17.31 -23.42 -10.59
C ALA A 189 15.98 -22.78 -10.20
N VAL A 190 15.60 -21.68 -10.86
CA VAL A 190 14.29 -21.03 -10.68
C VAL A 190 13.17 -22.00 -11.04
N TRP A 191 13.30 -22.69 -12.16
CA TRP A 191 12.35 -23.68 -12.62
C TRP A 191 12.10 -24.78 -11.58
N ARG A 192 13.16 -25.42 -11.08
CA ARG A 192 13.05 -26.51 -10.08
C ARG A 192 12.45 -26.00 -8.77
N GLU A 193 12.81 -24.81 -8.34
CA GLU A 193 12.29 -24.20 -7.13
C GLU A 193 10.78 -23.97 -7.24
N VAL A 194 10.32 -23.32 -8.30
CA VAL A 194 8.89 -23.07 -8.57
C VAL A 194 8.11 -24.38 -8.76
N GLN A 195 8.68 -25.34 -9.45
CA GLN A 195 8.07 -26.66 -9.61
C GLN A 195 7.85 -27.34 -8.24
N THR A 196 8.81 -27.23 -7.32
CA THR A 196 8.70 -27.75 -5.97
C THR A 196 7.54 -27.08 -5.22
N TRP A 197 7.43 -25.76 -5.29
CA TRP A 197 6.33 -25.01 -4.63
C TRP A 197 4.95 -25.42 -5.14
N LEU A 198 4.82 -25.71 -6.42
CA LEU A 198 3.54 -26.11 -7.01
C LEU A 198 3.19 -27.60 -6.78
N THR A 199 4.19 -28.46 -6.57
CA THR A 199 4.00 -29.90 -6.40
C THR A 199 4.02 -30.38 -4.96
N ASP A 200 4.76 -29.70 -4.08
CA ASP A 200 4.80 -29.96 -2.64
C ASP A 200 4.18 -28.80 -1.84
N PRO A 201 2.94 -28.93 -1.36
CA PRO A 201 2.28 -27.90 -0.56
C PRO A 201 3.07 -27.47 0.69
N ARG A 202 3.88 -28.35 1.27
CA ARG A 202 4.70 -28.05 2.46
C ARG A 202 5.78 -27.02 2.17
N ALA A 203 6.29 -26.99 0.94
CA ALA A 203 7.29 -26.00 0.53
C ALA A 203 6.76 -24.55 0.58
N THR A 204 5.44 -24.37 0.61
CA THR A 204 4.75 -23.09 0.77
C THR A 204 3.99 -22.97 2.10
N GLY A 205 4.31 -23.81 3.09
CA GLY A 205 3.67 -23.79 4.40
C GLY A 205 2.23 -24.31 4.44
N ASN A 206 1.80 -25.04 3.40
CA ASN A 206 0.47 -25.63 3.33
C ASN A 206 0.46 -27.08 3.84
N ARG A 207 -0.70 -27.58 4.29
CA ARG A 207 -0.80 -28.95 4.73
C ARG A 207 -0.75 -29.95 3.57
N HIS A 208 -0.16 -31.11 3.81
CA HIS A 208 0.01 -32.14 2.77
C HIS A 208 -1.31 -32.79 2.36
N ALA A 209 -2.24 -33.01 3.30
CA ALA A 209 -3.40 -33.86 3.07
C ALA A 209 -4.64 -33.13 2.51
N GLY A 210 -4.72 -31.81 2.61
CA GLY A 210 -5.91 -31.06 2.21
C GLY A 210 -5.78 -30.38 0.87
N PHE A 211 -4.96 -29.39 0.82
CA PHE A 211 -4.79 -28.55 -0.35
C PHE A 211 -3.62 -29.04 -1.21
N LYS A 212 -3.92 -29.28 -2.47
CA LYS A 212 -2.87 -29.45 -3.49
C LYS A 212 -3.16 -28.47 -4.60
N PHE A 213 -2.16 -27.69 -4.99
CA PHE A 213 -2.24 -26.83 -6.17
C PHE A 213 -2.47 -27.67 -7.43
N SER A 214 -1.96 -28.89 -7.41
CA SER A 214 -2.17 -29.85 -8.48
C SER A 214 -2.19 -31.29 -7.92
N HIS A 215 -2.93 -32.23 -8.59
CA HIS A 215 -2.79 -33.66 -8.41
C HIS A 215 -2.02 -34.21 -9.61
N GLY A 216 -0.77 -34.55 -9.47
CA GLY A 216 0.05 -35.04 -10.56
C GLY A 216 1.15 -34.06 -10.96
N TYR A 217 1.83 -34.37 -12.03
CA TYR A 217 3.02 -33.65 -12.45
C TYR A 217 2.64 -32.28 -13.01
N ALA A 218 3.31 -31.22 -12.52
CA ALA A 218 3.30 -29.93 -13.20
C ALA A 218 3.96 -30.14 -14.58
N VAL A 219 3.19 -29.98 -15.63
CA VAL A 219 3.75 -30.04 -17.00
C VAL A 219 3.96 -28.60 -17.45
N PRO A 220 5.23 -28.21 -17.70
CA PRO A 220 5.51 -26.90 -18.29
C PRO A 220 4.96 -26.88 -19.71
N GLN A 221 3.94 -26.09 -19.97
CA GLN A 221 3.59 -25.75 -21.35
C GLN A 221 4.33 -24.46 -21.73
N ARG A 222 5.46 -24.62 -22.41
CA ARG A 222 6.15 -23.52 -23.06
C ARG A 222 5.34 -23.13 -24.30
N ARG A 223 4.46 -22.18 -24.17
CA ARG A 223 4.00 -21.34 -25.27
C ARG A 223 4.64 -19.96 -25.06
N ASP A 224 4.59 -19.09 -26.02
CA ASP A 224 5.24 -17.76 -26.11
C ASP A 224 5.25 -16.87 -24.85
N SER A 225 4.51 -17.22 -23.80
CA SER A 225 4.64 -16.83 -22.42
C SER A 225 4.88 -18.09 -21.58
N LEU A 226 5.93 -18.08 -20.76
CA LEU A 226 6.28 -19.18 -19.86
C LEU A 226 5.20 -19.36 -18.80
N VAL A 227 4.22 -20.18 -19.06
CA VAL A 227 3.13 -20.47 -18.16
C VAL A 227 3.34 -21.86 -17.58
N LEU A 228 3.46 -21.94 -16.26
CA LEU A 228 3.48 -23.19 -15.53
C LEU A 228 2.04 -23.64 -15.29
N HIS A 229 1.60 -24.65 -16.01
CA HIS A 229 0.33 -25.31 -15.75
C HIS A 229 0.53 -26.42 -14.74
N GLY A 230 0.05 -26.24 -13.50
CA GLY A 230 -0.28 -27.35 -12.66
C GLY A 230 -1.56 -27.98 -13.20
N GLN A 231 -1.51 -28.87 -14.15
CA GLN A 231 -2.69 -29.55 -14.65
C GLN A 231 -3.07 -30.68 -13.72
N VAL A 232 -4.22 -30.56 -13.12
CA VAL A 232 -4.82 -31.64 -12.41
C VAL A 232 -6.23 -31.76 -12.85
N SER A 233 -6.53 -32.75 -13.54
CA SER A 233 -7.89 -33.08 -13.89
C SER A 233 -8.75 -31.84 -14.26
N ASP A 234 -9.90 -32.01 -14.84
CA ASP A 234 -10.91 -30.99 -15.12
C ASP A 234 -11.52 -30.33 -13.84
N TYR A 235 -10.82 -30.39 -12.72
CA TYR A 235 -11.35 -30.06 -11.41
C TYR A 235 -10.63 -28.89 -10.72
N LYS A 236 -9.30 -28.79 -10.87
CA LYS A 236 -8.46 -27.72 -10.31
C LYS A 236 -7.37 -27.32 -11.32
N ARG A 237 -7.02 -26.05 -11.33
CA ARG A 237 -5.94 -25.53 -12.16
C ARG A 237 -5.22 -24.42 -11.42
N THR A 238 -3.88 -24.45 -11.45
CA THR A 238 -3.04 -23.33 -11.00
C THR A 238 -2.13 -22.92 -12.15
N VAL A 239 -2.07 -21.64 -12.41
CA VAL A 239 -1.17 -21.02 -13.39
C VAL A 239 -0.31 -20.01 -12.65
N LEU A 240 0.99 -20.07 -12.89
CA LEU A 240 1.95 -19.05 -12.51
C LEU A 240 2.71 -18.63 -13.78
N ASP A 241 2.68 -17.35 -14.09
CA ASP A 241 3.41 -16.82 -15.23
C ASP A 241 4.71 -16.11 -14.82
N ASP A 242 5.51 -15.71 -15.80
CA ASP A 242 6.80 -15.03 -15.61
C ASP A 242 6.69 -13.66 -14.96
N THR A 243 5.51 -13.04 -14.98
CA THR A 243 5.22 -11.77 -14.26
C THR A 243 4.92 -11.96 -12.78
N GLY A 244 4.90 -13.20 -12.31
CA GLY A 244 4.52 -13.57 -10.94
C GLY A 244 3.02 -13.60 -10.71
N ARG A 245 2.20 -13.48 -11.76
CA ARG A 245 0.75 -13.64 -11.66
C ARG A 245 0.41 -15.09 -11.34
N ILE A 246 -0.43 -15.27 -10.32
CA ILE A 246 -1.03 -16.56 -9.97
C ILE A 246 -2.50 -16.51 -10.32
N SER A 247 -2.99 -17.55 -11.00
CA SER A 247 -4.40 -17.80 -11.21
C SER A 247 -4.73 -19.22 -10.78
N PHE A 248 -5.56 -19.33 -9.77
CA PHE A 248 -6.06 -20.60 -9.24
C PHE A 248 -7.55 -20.74 -9.52
N TRP A 249 -7.95 -21.89 -10.00
CA TRP A 249 -9.34 -22.23 -10.20
C TRP A 249 -9.65 -23.64 -9.65
N VAL A 250 -10.82 -23.76 -9.03
CA VAL A 250 -11.43 -25.03 -8.67
C VAL A 250 -12.89 -25.03 -9.08
N LYS A 251 -13.32 -26.16 -9.70
CA LYS A 251 -14.68 -26.34 -10.19
C LYS A 251 -15.70 -26.27 -9.05
N ALA A 252 -16.90 -25.75 -9.34
CA ALA A 252 -17.95 -25.57 -8.36
C ALA A 252 -18.30 -26.85 -7.58
N ASP A 253 -18.27 -28.01 -8.22
CA ASP A 253 -18.52 -29.30 -7.55
C ASP A 253 -17.52 -29.58 -6.40
N GLY A 254 -16.32 -28.99 -6.44
CA GLY A 254 -15.32 -29.07 -5.37
C GLY A 254 -15.55 -28.18 -4.18
N LEU A 255 -16.48 -27.26 -4.34
CA LEU A 255 -16.90 -26.35 -3.27
C LEU A 255 -18.24 -26.76 -2.68
N ARG A 256 -18.91 -27.73 -3.32
CA ARG A 256 -20.30 -28.06 -3.05
C ARG A 256 -20.44 -29.25 -2.12
N ARG A 257 -21.21 -29.06 -1.05
CA ARG A 257 -21.77 -30.11 -0.24
C ARG A 257 -23.30 -30.12 -0.43
N MET A 258 -23.87 -31.28 -0.62
CA MET A 258 -25.32 -31.43 -0.74
C MET A 258 -25.91 -31.78 0.62
N GLU A 259 -26.91 -31.02 1.07
CA GLU A 259 -27.73 -31.35 2.23
C GLU A 259 -29.21 -31.16 1.87
N SER A 260 -30.01 -32.22 1.98
CA SER A 260 -31.45 -32.16 1.75
C SER A 260 -31.84 -31.43 0.45
N ALA A 261 -31.16 -31.71 -0.65
CA ALA A 261 -31.33 -31.09 -1.97
C ALA A 261 -30.86 -29.62 -2.08
N GLN A 262 -30.27 -29.05 -1.01
CA GLN A 262 -29.70 -27.72 -1.03
C GLN A 262 -28.17 -27.79 -1.33
N SER A 263 -27.70 -26.93 -2.23
CA SER A 263 -26.28 -26.75 -2.48
C SER A 263 -25.67 -25.82 -1.43
N ILE A 264 -24.70 -26.31 -0.68
CA ILE A 264 -24.00 -25.59 0.37
C ILE A 264 -22.58 -25.40 -0.06
N ILE A 265 -22.05 -24.16 0.11
CA ILE A 265 -20.64 -23.86 -0.07
C ILE A 265 -19.88 -24.46 1.12
N GLU A 266 -18.86 -25.27 0.85
CA GLU A 266 -18.03 -25.89 1.89
C GLU A 266 -17.13 -24.84 2.57
N PRO A 267 -17.36 -24.51 3.85
CA PRO A 267 -16.65 -23.43 4.54
C PRO A 267 -15.13 -23.61 4.58
N TYR A 268 -14.65 -24.85 4.72
CA TYR A 268 -13.21 -25.13 4.76
C TYR A 268 -12.52 -24.83 3.43
N ALA A 269 -13.20 -25.11 2.30
CA ALA A 269 -12.65 -24.78 0.98
C ALA A 269 -12.48 -23.26 0.81
N LEU A 270 -13.45 -22.48 1.33
CA LEU A 270 -13.36 -21.00 1.32
C LEU A 270 -12.25 -20.46 2.22
N LEU A 271 -11.88 -21.17 3.28
CA LEU A 271 -10.74 -20.79 4.13
C LEU A 271 -9.42 -21.21 3.50
N GLU A 272 -9.31 -22.47 3.13
CA GLU A 272 -8.05 -23.11 2.77
C GLU A 272 -7.51 -22.61 1.42
N TYR A 273 -8.37 -22.47 0.40
CA TYR A 273 -7.90 -22.09 -0.93
C TYR A 273 -7.31 -20.67 -1.00
N PRO A 274 -8.01 -19.62 -0.52
CA PRO A 274 -7.44 -18.29 -0.53
C PRO A 274 -6.15 -18.19 0.29
N VAL A 275 -6.13 -18.78 1.49
CA VAL A 275 -4.94 -18.74 2.35
C VAL A 275 -3.75 -19.45 1.68
N SER A 276 -4.00 -20.63 1.08
CA SER A 276 -2.93 -21.39 0.42
C SER A 276 -2.33 -20.67 -0.77
N ILE A 277 -3.16 -19.96 -1.54
CA ILE A 277 -2.68 -19.13 -2.66
C ILE A 277 -1.89 -17.91 -2.16
N MET A 278 -2.31 -17.31 -1.03
CA MET A 278 -1.54 -16.24 -0.40
C MET A 278 -0.18 -16.71 0.11
N ARG A 279 -0.10 -17.90 0.69
CA ARG A 279 1.17 -18.51 1.11
C ARG A 279 2.10 -18.79 -0.07
N LEU A 280 1.55 -19.24 -1.21
CA LEU A 280 2.33 -19.38 -2.44
C LEU A 280 2.86 -18.02 -2.92
N MET A 281 2.01 -16.99 -2.98
CA MET A 281 2.43 -15.64 -3.36
C MET A 281 3.48 -15.09 -2.38
N ALA A 282 3.32 -15.29 -1.08
CA ALA A 282 4.29 -14.89 -0.06
C ALA A 282 5.67 -15.53 -0.30
N THR A 283 5.68 -16.82 -0.65
CA THR A 283 6.91 -17.55 -0.98
C THR A 283 7.59 -16.96 -2.23
N ILE A 284 6.80 -16.64 -3.25
CA ILE A 284 7.30 -15.99 -4.48
C ILE A 284 7.86 -14.59 -4.17
N LEU A 285 7.13 -13.79 -3.40
CA LEU A 285 7.58 -12.46 -3.01
C LEU A 285 8.86 -12.49 -2.16
N ALA A 286 8.97 -13.43 -1.23
CA ALA A 286 10.17 -13.59 -0.43
C ALA A 286 11.43 -13.90 -1.26
N ARG A 287 11.25 -14.59 -2.38
CA ARG A 287 12.35 -14.99 -3.25
C ARG A 287 12.64 -14.01 -4.40
N PHE A 288 11.57 -13.45 -5.01
CA PHE A 288 11.66 -12.69 -6.26
C PHE A 288 10.99 -11.30 -6.14
N GLY A 289 10.43 -10.94 -4.98
CA GLY A 289 9.59 -9.75 -4.81
C GLY A 289 10.33 -8.42 -4.79
N GLN A 290 11.60 -8.38 -5.17
CA GLN A 290 12.40 -7.16 -5.20
C GLN A 290 11.76 -6.12 -6.15
N GLY A 291 11.29 -5.00 -5.59
CA GLY A 291 10.61 -3.93 -6.33
C GLY A 291 9.09 -4.08 -6.45
N ALA A 292 8.48 -5.18 -6.01
CA ALA A 292 7.02 -5.24 -5.87
C ALA A 292 6.57 -4.40 -4.68
N GLU A 293 5.63 -3.48 -4.91
CA GLU A 293 5.10 -2.59 -3.87
C GLU A 293 3.73 -3.05 -3.38
N GLN A 294 2.91 -3.53 -4.31
CA GLN A 294 1.54 -3.96 -4.07
C GLN A 294 1.28 -5.32 -4.72
N VAL A 295 0.27 -6.02 -4.24
CA VAL A 295 -0.31 -7.19 -4.91
C VAL A 295 -1.80 -6.93 -5.12
N ALA A 296 -2.24 -6.83 -6.36
CA ALA A 296 -3.65 -6.83 -6.72
C ALA A 296 -4.20 -8.24 -6.60
N GLY A 297 -5.38 -8.38 -6.01
CA GLY A 297 -6.04 -9.68 -5.85
C GLY A 297 -7.53 -9.62 -6.16
N VAL A 298 -8.01 -10.64 -6.84
CA VAL A 298 -9.43 -10.88 -7.12
C VAL A 298 -9.78 -12.31 -6.73
N LEU A 299 -10.84 -12.44 -5.95
CA LEU A 299 -11.48 -13.73 -5.68
C LEU A 299 -12.88 -13.69 -6.28
N SER A 300 -13.22 -14.66 -7.11
CA SER A 300 -14.52 -14.79 -7.74
C SER A 300 -15.14 -16.14 -7.43
N LEU A 301 -16.42 -16.13 -7.09
CA LEU A 301 -17.27 -17.32 -7.01
C LEU A 301 -18.30 -17.26 -8.14
N ALA A 302 -18.23 -18.16 -9.11
CA ALA A 302 -19.10 -18.19 -10.27
C ALA A 302 -20.00 -19.43 -10.29
N GLY A 303 -21.23 -19.28 -10.78
CA GLY A 303 -22.19 -20.40 -10.91
C GLY A 303 -22.79 -20.85 -9.58
N ILE A 304 -22.85 -19.96 -8.59
CA ILE A 304 -23.32 -20.24 -7.22
C ILE A 304 -24.75 -19.75 -6.93
N ARG A 305 -25.49 -19.34 -7.95
CA ARG A 305 -26.88 -18.89 -7.76
C ARG A 305 -27.73 -19.95 -7.07
N GLY A 306 -28.44 -19.56 -6.03
CA GLY A 306 -29.25 -20.47 -5.22
C GLY A 306 -28.47 -21.27 -4.18
N TRP A 307 -27.15 -21.15 -4.10
CA TRP A 307 -26.34 -21.80 -3.08
C TRP A 307 -26.41 -21.02 -1.77
N ILE A 308 -26.20 -21.72 -0.66
CA ILE A 308 -26.11 -21.11 0.65
C ILE A 308 -24.71 -21.27 1.21
N LEU A 309 -24.26 -20.25 1.97
CA LEU A 309 -23.08 -20.36 2.83
C LEU A 309 -23.54 -20.69 4.25
N ARG A 310 -22.94 -21.69 4.87
CA ARG A 310 -23.20 -22.04 6.27
C ARG A 310 -22.23 -21.29 7.17
N PRO A 311 -22.71 -20.56 8.20
CA PRO A 311 -21.84 -19.96 9.18
C PRO A 311 -21.19 -21.01 10.08
N GLY A 312 -19.98 -20.75 10.54
CA GLY A 312 -19.26 -21.61 11.48
C GLY A 312 -18.75 -22.92 10.92
N SER A 313 -18.23 -23.74 11.82
CA SER A 313 -17.76 -25.10 11.52
C SER A 313 -18.95 -26.06 11.33
N PRO A 314 -18.84 -27.07 10.46
CA PRO A 314 -19.81 -28.16 10.40
C PRO A 314 -20.03 -28.88 11.74
N LYS A 315 -19.08 -28.74 12.68
CA LYS A 315 -19.17 -29.33 14.03
C LYS A 315 -19.93 -28.44 15.03
N GLU A 316 -20.18 -27.18 14.69
CA GLU A 316 -20.89 -26.23 15.55
C GLU A 316 -22.35 -26.13 15.13
N PRO A 317 -23.31 -26.21 16.08
CA PRO A 317 -24.71 -26.02 15.77
C PRO A 317 -24.96 -24.59 15.33
N MET A 318 -25.66 -24.42 14.21
CA MET A 318 -26.10 -23.14 13.69
C MET A 318 -26.97 -22.42 14.73
N ARG A 319 -26.63 -21.18 15.06
CA ARG A 319 -27.44 -20.36 15.98
C ARG A 319 -28.77 -20.02 15.32
N ALA A 320 -29.88 -20.08 16.06
CA ALA A 320 -31.23 -19.97 15.54
C ALA A 320 -31.53 -18.69 14.74
N TRP A 321 -30.76 -17.64 14.95
CA TRP A 321 -30.88 -16.34 14.24
C TRP A 321 -30.02 -16.25 12.97
N GLN A 322 -29.09 -17.18 12.74
CA GLN A 322 -28.23 -17.26 11.56
C GLN A 322 -28.86 -18.14 10.48
N LYS A 323 -29.96 -17.70 9.90
CA LYS A 323 -30.57 -18.44 8.79
C LYS A 323 -29.82 -18.10 7.49
N PRO A 324 -29.13 -19.08 6.87
CA PRO A 324 -28.46 -18.84 5.61
C PRO A 324 -29.51 -18.54 4.53
N ARG A 325 -29.23 -17.52 3.72
CA ARG A 325 -30.05 -17.17 2.56
C ARG A 325 -29.38 -17.69 1.30
N PRO A 326 -30.16 -18.17 0.32
CA PRO A 326 -29.60 -18.47 -0.99
C PRO A 326 -29.03 -17.22 -1.64
N PHE A 327 -27.88 -17.36 -2.26
CA PHE A 327 -27.26 -16.28 -3.04
C PHE A 327 -28.06 -16.05 -4.32
N ASP A 328 -28.37 -14.81 -4.63
CA ASP A 328 -29.28 -14.45 -5.73
C ASP A 328 -28.55 -14.09 -7.03
N GLU A 329 -27.26 -13.75 -6.96
CA GLU A 329 -26.44 -13.46 -8.12
C GLU A 329 -25.74 -14.72 -8.68
N SER A 330 -25.28 -14.65 -9.92
CA SER A 330 -24.54 -15.77 -10.55
C SER A 330 -23.05 -15.74 -10.25
N VAL A 331 -22.52 -14.56 -9.92
CA VAL A 331 -21.10 -14.32 -9.63
C VAL A 331 -20.97 -13.41 -8.43
N LEU A 332 -20.02 -13.72 -7.56
CA LEU A 332 -19.60 -12.88 -6.44
C LEU A 332 -18.11 -12.58 -6.59
N ASP A 333 -17.76 -11.30 -6.63
CA ASP A 333 -16.38 -10.84 -6.71
C ASP A 333 -15.97 -10.11 -5.44
N VAL A 334 -14.77 -10.41 -4.96
CA VAL A 334 -14.09 -9.71 -3.86
C VAL A 334 -12.72 -9.26 -4.34
N GLU A 335 -12.51 -7.95 -4.37
CA GLU A 335 -11.24 -7.36 -4.79
C GLU A 335 -10.49 -6.84 -3.57
N ARG A 336 -9.18 -6.99 -3.58
CA ARG A 336 -8.27 -6.48 -2.56
C ARG A 336 -6.97 -6.01 -3.20
N VAL A 337 -6.30 -5.13 -2.48
CA VAL A 337 -4.92 -4.72 -2.75
C VAL A 337 -4.15 -4.88 -1.45
N PHE A 338 -3.02 -5.52 -1.52
CA PHE A 338 -2.17 -5.80 -0.36
C PHE A 338 -0.81 -5.14 -0.57
N PRO A 339 -0.24 -4.45 0.43
CA PRO A 339 1.18 -4.16 0.45
C PRO A 339 1.96 -5.47 0.30
N ALA A 340 2.96 -5.49 -0.58
CA ALA A 340 3.70 -6.72 -0.90
C ALA A 340 4.45 -7.28 0.32
N ASP A 341 4.99 -6.39 1.16
CA ASP A 341 5.65 -6.72 2.42
C ASP A 341 4.69 -7.30 3.47
N GLU A 342 3.48 -6.75 3.60
CA GLU A 342 2.44 -7.29 4.48
C GLU A 342 2.03 -8.70 4.05
N LEU A 343 1.81 -8.91 2.75
CA LEU A 343 1.45 -10.22 2.23
C LEU A 343 2.58 -11.24 2.42
N ALA A 344 3.82 -10.84 2.21
CA ALA A 344 4.98 -11.72 2.41
C ALA A 344 5.13 -12.16 3.89
N GLN A 345 4.81 -11.28 4.84
CA GLN A 345 4.93 -11.56 6.27
C GLN A 345 3.69 -12.23 6.88
N ASN A 346 2.49 -11.89 6.40
CA ASN A 346 1.21 -12.29 6.99
C ASN A 346 0.23 -12.84 5.94
N PRO A 347 0.58 -13.88 5.15
CA PRO A 347 -0.25 -14.38 4.06
C PRO A 347 -1.62 -14.88 4.51
N ASP A 348 -1.70 -15.51 5.66
CA ASP A 348 -2.96 -16.04 6.20
C ASP A 348 -3.96 -14.93 6.50
N ARG A 349 -3.48 -13.81 7.08
CA ARG A 349 -4.30 -12.64 7.37
C ARG A 349 -4.80 -11.97 6.08
N CYS A 350 -3.96 -11.92 5.05
CA CYS A 350 -4.37 -11.45 3.74
C CYS A 350 -5.44 -12.35 3.12
N GLY A 351 -5.28 -13.68 3.20
CA GLY A 351 -6.29 -14.65 2.77
C GLY A 351 -7.63 -14.50 3.50
N LEU A 352 -7.59 -14.28 4.82
CA LEU A 352 -8.80 -14.03 5.62
C LEU A 352 -9.58 -12.80 5.13
N SER A 353 -8.90 -11.78 4.58
CA SER A 353 -9.59 -10.59 4.08
C SER A 353 -10.52 -10.88 2.88
N PHE A 354 -10.18 -11.87 2.04
CA PHE A 354 -11.07 -12.38 1.01
C PHE A 354 -12.26 -13.13 1.63
N VAL A 355 -11.98 -14.03 2.57
CA VAL A 355 -13.01 -14.82 3.27
C VAL A 355 -14.03 -13.91 3.94
N ARG A 356 -13.58 -12.88 4.66
CA ARG A 356 -14.47 -11.88 5.25
C ARG A 356 -15.34 -11.18 4.20
N GLY A 357 -14.76 -10.88 3.03
CA GLY A 357 -15.50 -10.29 1.92
C GLY A 357 -16.61 -11.20 1.40
N ILE A 358 -16.36 -12.52 1.32
CA ILE A 358 -17.37 -13.51 0.93
C ILE A 358 -18.46 -13.59 1.98
N TYR A 359 -18.11 -13.77 3.25
CA TYR A 359 -19.09 -13.88 4.35
C TYR A 359 -19.99 -12.65 4.42
N ALA A 360 -19.43 -11.45 4.27
CA ALA A 360 -20.21 -10.21 4.24
C ALA A 360 -21.22 -10.14 3.09
N ARG A 361 -20.92 -10.76 1.93
CA ARG A 361 -21.87 -10.85 0.79
C ARG A 361 -23.03 -11.82 1.05
N PHE A 362 -22.88 -12.72 2.01
CA PHE A 362 -23.94 -13.61 2.49
C PHE A 362 -24.61 -13.09 3.78
N ASP A 363 -24.43 -11.81 4.12
CA ASP A 363 -24.97 -11.16 5.31
C ASP A 363 -24.46 -11.77 6.64
N PHE A 364 -23.23 -12.29 6.65
CA PHE A 364 -22.59 -12.81 7.84
C PHE A 364 -21.46 -11.92 8.35
N ASP A 365 -21.36 -11.78 9.66
CA ASP A 365 -20.25 -11.13 10.33
C ASP A 365 -19.01 -12.03 10.41
N ALA A 366 -17.89 -11.46 10.86
CA ALA A 366 -16.62 -12.17 10.96
C ALA A 366 -16.65 -13.34 11.97
N ASP A 367 -17.54 -13.29 12.97
CA ASP A 367 -17.75 -14.37 13.97
C ASP A 367 -18.39 -15.62 13.37
N ALA A 368 -19.00 -15.51 12.19
CA ALA A 368 -19.53 -16.64 11.44
C ALA A 368 -18.45 -17.46 10.71
N ILE A 369 -17.22 -16.95 10.61
CA ILE A 369 -16.12 -17.68 10.01
C ILE A 369 -15.70 -18.83 10.92
N PRO A 370 -15.42 -20.04 10.38
CA PRO A 370 -15.04 -21.19 11.18
C PRO A 370 -13.85 -20.92 12.12
N GLY A 371 -13.92 -21.49 13.34
CA GLY A 371 -12.90 -21.31 14.38
C GLY A 371 -11.53 -21.92 14.04
N GLU A 372 -11.45 -22.71 12.97
CA GLU A 372 -10.19 -23.20 12.41
C GLU A 372 -9.31 -22.06 11.88
N PHE A 373 -9.84 -20.85 11.72
CA PHE A 373 -9.06 -19.65 11.54
C PHE A 373 -8.98 -18.87 12.85
N ASP A 374 -7.82 -18.86 13.47
CA ASP A 374 -7.55 -18.00 14.63
C ASP A 374 -7.47 -16.52 14.18
N GLN A 375 -8.56 -15.78 14.35
CA GLN A 375 -8.66 -14.39 13.93
C GLN A 375 -7.79 -13.45 14.77
N LEU A 376 -7.42 -13.83 16.00
CA LEU A 376 -6.55 -13.04 16.87
C LEU A 376 -5.09 -13.17 16.44
N GLN A 377 -4.64 -14.38 16.13
CA GLN A 377 -3.30 -14.64 15.61
C GLN A 377 -3.20 -14.41 14.10
N GLY A 378 -4.33 -14.32 13.41
CA GLY A 378 -4.36 -14.18 11.95
C GLY A 378 -3.82 -15.42 11.22
N ARG A 379 -4.07 -16.61 11.75
CA ARG A 379 -3.50 -17.85 11.26
C ARG A 379 -4.54 -18.95 11.04
N LEU A 380 -4.39 -19.67 9.94
CA LEU A 380 -5.18 -20.86 9.67
C LEU A 380 -4.61 -22.06 10.45
N LEU A 381 -5.47 -22.70 11.27
CA LEU A 381 -5.12 -23.81 12.17
C LEU A 381 -5.51 -25.19 11.60
N LEU A 382 -5.58 -25.38 10.31
CA LEU A 382 -5.81 -26.68 9.69
C LEU A 382 -4.50 -27.47 9.73
N ASP A 383 -4.43 -28.48 10.57
CA ASP A 383 -3.35 -29.47 10.64
C ASP A 383 -3.48 -30.58 9.57
#